data_6e00fe2af26953748fec38137082dd69
#
_entry.id   6e00fe2af26953748fec38137082dd69
#
_cell.length_a   1.000
_cell.length_b   1.000
_cell.length_c   1.000
_cell.angle_alpha   90.00
_cell.angle_beta   90.00
_cell.angle_gamma   90.00
#
_symmetry.space_group_name_H-M   'P 1'
#
loop_
_entity.id
_entity.type
_entity.pdbx_description
1 polymer ?
#
loop_
_entity_poly.entity_id
_entity_poly.type
_entity_poly.pdbx_seq_one_letter_code
_entity_poly.pdbx_strand_id
1 'polypeptide(L)'
;GPGSSLYGTNAFFAVINVITRLGRNFRGVETSAGAGSFETYKGRVSYGEKFQSGLEMVFSGSYYGSDGDDHLFFKEFDKPENNNGIASGLDEDRFENIFAGLLYRDLSFQVNYHKREKDVPTAPYDTVFNKLFSTDDERGWADLKYERIIGDQFNLMARFNYNFYHYSDDYFPNEYHGTVKTSDDVDSQWLQGEVQLTKTLLEAHKCTF
;
A
#
# COMPACT_ATOMS: atom_id res chain seq x y z
N GLY A 1 8.63 15.96 -13.84
CA GLY A 1 8.54 15.20 -15.08
C GLY A 1 7.15 15.31 -15.69
N PRO A 2 6.89 14.83 -16.92
CA PRO A 2 5.59 15.00 -17.59
C PRO A 2 4.41 14.38 -16.83
N GLY A 3 4.64 13.38 -15.98
CA GLY A 3 3.61 12.80 -15.12
C GLY A 3 3.15 13.71 -13.98
N SER A 4 3.98 14.63 -13.53
CA SER A 4 3.66 15.49 -12.38
C SER A 4 2.54 16.48 -12.67
N SER A 5 2.33 16.88 -13.92
CA SER A 5 1.23 17.78 -14.33
C SER A 5 -0.14 17.13 -14.19
N LEU A 6 -0.22 15.80 -14.26
CA LEU A 6 -1.48 15.05 -14.19
C LEU A 6 -1.67 14.35 -12.82
N TYR A 7 -0.58 13.89 -12.20
CA TYR A 7 -0.62 13.02 -11.02
C TYR A 7 0.00 13.63 -9.76
N GLY A 8 0.38 14.91 -9.82
CA GLY A 8 0.95 15.65 -8.70
C GLY A 8 2.48 15.52 -8.57
N THR A 9 3.04 16.24 -7.59
CA THR A 9 4.49 16.43 -7.43
C THR A 9 5.28 15.14 -7.23
N ASN A 10 4.68 14.10 -6.68
CA ASN A 10 5.33 12.81 -6.41
C ASN A 10 5.47 11.92 -7.67
N ALA A 11 4.79 12.24 -8.77
CA ALA A 11 4.91 11.51 -10.04
C ALA A 11 6.15 11.95 -10.86
N PHE A 12 7.30 12.08 -10.20
CA PHE A 12 8.52 12.59 -10.80
C PHE A 12 9.20 11.57 -11.73
N PHE A 13 9.28 10.31 -11.30
CA PHE A 13 9.95 9.26 -12.07
C PHE A 13 8.97 8.37 -12.83
N ALA A 14 7.88 7.98 -12.20
CA ALA A 14 6.91 7.04 -12.76
C ALA A 14 5.53 7.18 -12.10
N VAL A 15 4.53 6.63 -12.79
CA VAL A 15 3.18 6.39 -12.26
C VAL A 15 2.89 4.90 -12.37
N ILE A 16 2.54 4.27 -11.26
CA ILE A 16 2.09 2.88 -11.23
C ILE A 16 0.56 2.89 -11.18
N ASN A 17 -0.07 2.44 -12.25
CA ASN A 17 -1.53 2.31 -12.29
C ASN A 17 -1.95 0.89 -11.92
N VAL A 18 -2.60 0.73 -10.77
CA VAL A 18 -3.12 -0.55 -10.30
C VAL A 18 -4.59 -0.66 -10.66
N ILE A 19 -4.92 -1.63 -11.51
CA ILE A 19 -6.31 -1.91 -11.91
C ILE A 19 -6.78 -3.12 -11.09
N THR A 20 -7.72 -2.88 -10.19
CA THR A 20 -8.29 -3.92 -9.35
C THR A 20 -9.28 -4.80 -10.13
N ARG A 21 -9.41 -6.06 -9.70
CA ARG A 21 -10.47 -6.94 -10.22
C ARG A 21 -11.83 -6.44 -9.75
N LEU A 22 -12.82 -6.51 -10.62
CA LEU A 22 -14.22 -6.19 -10.32
C LEU A 22 -14.96 -7.45 -9.84
N GLY A 23 -16.12 -7.28 -9.19
CA GLY A 23 -16.97 -8.39 -8.74
C GLY A 23 -17.25 -9.41 -9.83
N ARG A 24 -17.49 -8.97 -11.08
CA ARG A 24 -17.70 -9.83 -12.26
C ARG A 24 -16.53 -10.76 -12.61
N ASN A 25 -15.33 -10.47 -12.14
CA ASN A 25 -14.13 -11.27 -12.41
C ASN A 25 -13.97 -12.42 -11.41
N PHE A 26 -14.83 -12.49 -10.40
CA PHE A 26 -14.89 -13.55 -9.41
C PHE A 26 -16.10 -14.44 -9.65
N ARG A 27 -16.06 -15.66 -9.10
CA ARG A 27 -17.19 -16.60 -9.07
C ARG A 27 -17.40 -17.09 -7.64
N GLY A 28 -17.72 -16.13 -6.74
CA GLY A 28 -17.86 -16.39 -5.32
C GLY A 28 -16.55 -16.21 -4.54
N VAL A 29 -16.15 -17.19 -3.76
CA VAL A 29 -14.99 -17.14 -2.86
C VAL A 29 -13.75 -17.73 -3.53
N GLU A 30 -12.64 -17.00 -3.45
CA GLU A 30 -11.30 -17.50 -3.77
C GLU A 30 -10.44 -17.48 -2.50
N THR A 31 -9.68 -18.54 -2.26
CA THR A 31 -8.71 -18.63 -1.17
C THR A 31 -7.33 -18.95 -1.71
N SER A 32 -6.30 -18.43 -1.04
CA SER A 32 -4.90 -18.73 -1.33
C SER A 32 -4.14 -18.83 -0.04
N ALA A 33 -3.27 -19.83 0.08
CA ALA A 33 -2.36 -19.99 1.19
C ALA A 33 -0.99 -20.40 0.67
N GLY A 34 0.07 -20.02 1.40
CA GLY A 34 1.43 -20.39 1.06
C GLY A 34 2.32 -20.37 2.30
N ALA A 35 3.35 -21.21 2.29
CA ALA A 35 4.39 -21.26 3.30
C ALA A 35 5.75 -21.26 2.62
N GLY A 36 6.79 -20.79 3.29
CA GLY A 36 8.16 -20.69 2.78
C GLY A 36 9.20 -20.84 3.86
N SER A 37 10.47 -20.58 3.53
CA SER A 37 11.58 -20.51 4.48
C SER A 37 11.38 -19.39 5.48
N PHE A 38 12.15 -19.40 6.57
CA PHE A 38 12.10 -18.39 7.63
C PHE A 38 10.73 -18.27 8.30
N GLU A 39 10.06 -19.38 8.52
CA GLU A 39 8.70 -19.46 9.08
C GLU A 39 7.70 -18.59 8.35
N THR A 40 7.91 -18.38 7.05
CA THR A 40 7.05 -17.55 6.22
C THR A 40 5.72 -18.24 5.95
N TYR A 41 4.63 -17.51 6.16
CA TYR A 41 3.28 -17.92 5.77
C TYR A 41 2.48 -16.74 5.26
N LYS A 42 1.60 -17.02 4.33
CA LYS A 42 0.68 -16.03 3.76
C LYS A 42 -0.68 -16.63 3.49
N GLY A 43 -1.70 -15.83 3.62
CA GLY A 43 -3.06 -16.21 3.32
C GLY A 43 -3.84 -15.07 2.67
N ARG A 44 -4.78 -15.42 1.81
CA ARG A 44 -5.72 -14.47 1.23
C ARG A 44 -7.09 -15.14 1.07
N VAL A 45 -8.13 -14.40 1.42
CA VAL A 45 -9.51 -14.74 1.12
C VAL A 45 -10.10 -13.57 0.34
N SER A 46 -10.74 -13.87 -0.79
CA SER A 46 -11.43 -12.88 -1.60
C SER A 46 -12.83 -13.38 -1.94
N TYR A 47 -13.78 -12.47 -1.97
CA TYR A 47 -15.14 -12.72 -2.45
C TYR A 47 -15.48 -11.69 -3.51
N GLY A 48 -16.12 -12.10 -4.56
CA GLY A 48 -16.63 -11.18 -5.57
C GLY A 48 -17.86 -11.73 -6.26
N GLU A 49 -18.78 -10.83 -6.58
CA GLU A 49 -20.07 -11.17 -7.18
C GLU A 49 -20.60 -9.99 -8.02
N LYS A 50 -21.31 -10.33 -9.08
CA LYS A 50 -22.17 -9.43 -9.83
C LYS A 50 -23.62 -9.86 -9.69
N PHE A 51 -24.40 -9.07 -8.98
CA PHE A 51 -25.81 -9.33 -8.72
C PHE A 51 -26.70 -9.03 -9.93
N GLN A 52 -27.88 -9.61 -9.99
CA GLN A 52 -28.88 -9.32 -11.03
C GLN A 52 -29.33 -7.86 -11.06
N SER A 53 -29.26 -7.15 -9.94
CA SER A 53 -29.50 -5.71 -9.83
C SER A 53 -28.49 -4.85 -10.60
N GLY A 54 -27.39 -5.43 -11.07
CA GLY A 54 -26.26 -4.75 -11.67
C GLY A 54 -25.20 -4.26 -10.67
N LEU A 55 -25.44 -4.46 -9.36
CA LEU A 55 -24.44 -4.20 -8.34
C LEU A 55 -23.30 -5.22 -8.48
N GLU A 56 -22.07 -4.75 -8.49
CA GLU A 56 -20.86 -5.57 -8.36
C GLU A 56 -20.16 -5.25 -7.06
N MET A 57 -19.70 -6.26 -6.36
CA MET A 57 -18.91 -6.10 -5.14
C MET A 57 -17.71 -7.04 -5.14
N VAL A 58 -16.65 -6.57 -4.52
CA VAL A 58 -15.45 -7.35 -4.23
C VAL A 58 -14.98 -7.03 -2.83
N PHE A 59 -14.56 -8.04 -2.12
CA PHE A 59 -13.89 -7.94 -0.81
C PHE A 59 -12.67 -8.85 -0.83
N SER A 60 -11.55 -8.41 -0.25
CA SER A 60 -10.33 -9.22 -0.12
C SER A 60 -9.61 -8.87 1.16
N GLY A 61 -9.27 -9.89 1.94
CA GLY A 61 -8.37 -9.79 3.08
C GLY A 61 -7.15 -10.66 2.86
N SER A 62 -5.96 -10.17 3.18
CA SER A 62 -4.72 -10.92 3.11
C SER A 62 -3.84 -10.66 4.31
N TYR A 63 -3.07 -11.67 4.67
CA TYR A 63 -2.08 -11.65 5.73
C TYR A 63 -0.78 -12.28 5.23
N TYR A 64 0.35 -11.74 5.70
CA TYR A 64 1.69 -12.27 5.51
C TYR A 64 2.45 -12.15 6.82
N GLY A 65 3.24 -13.16 7.16
CA GLY A 65 4.19 -13.14 8.26
C GLY A 65 5.43 -13.95 7.92
N SER A 66 6.58 -13.49 8.37
CA SER A 66 7.87 -14.16 8.28
C SER A 66 8.73 -13.74 9.47
N ASP A 67 9.39 -14.68 10.09
CA ASP A 67 10.37 -14.38 11.15
C ASP A 67 11.69 -13.85 10.58
N GLY A 68 11.89 -13.98 9.26
CA GLY A 68 13.10 -13.53 8.58
C GLY A 68 14.31 -14.42 8.85
N ASP A 69 15.48 -13.94 8.46
CA ASP A 69 16.74 -14.67 8.70
C ASP A 69 17.35 -14.29 10.06
N ASP A 70 17.53 -15.28 10.92
CA ASP A 70 18.13 -15.10 12.26
C ASP A 70 19.61 -14.73 12.23
N HIS A 71 20.30 -14.86 11.10
CA HIS A 71 21.76 -14.75 11.00
C HIS A 71 22.21 -13.95 9.78
N LEU A 72 21.64 -12.75 9.61
CA LEU A 72 22.05 -11.85 8.53
C LEU A 72 23.44 -11.26 8.80
N PHE A 73 24.42 -11.59 7.94
CA PHE A 73 25.77 -11.08 8.05
C PHE A 73 25.98 -9.80 7.25
N PHE A 74 26.49 -8.76 7.93
CA PHE A 74 26.85 -7.47 7.35
C PHE A 74 28.34 -7.19 7.56
N LYS A 75 29.10 -7.21 6.49
CA LYS A 75 30.56 -7.04 6.51
C LYS A 75 31.00 -5.69 7.11
N GLU A 76 30.17 -4.66 6.96
CA GLU A 76 30.43 -3.31 7.50
C GLU A 76 30.48 -3.29 9.03
N PHE A 77 29.81 -4.24 9.67
CA PHE A 77 29.72 -4.39 11.12
C PHE A 77 30.51 -5.57 11.66
N ASP A 78 31.38 -6.21 10.85
CA ASP A 78 32.19 -7.37 11.25
C ASP A 78 33.27 -6.99 12.26
N LYS A 79 32.86 -6.81 13.51
CA LYS A 79 33.70 -6.54 14.70
C LYS A 79 33.12 -7.26 15.91
N PRO A 80 33.96 -7.67 16.89
CA PRO A 80 33.51 -8.37 18.08
C PRO A 80 32.43 -7.62 18.88
N GLU A 81 32.54 -6.30 18.98
CA GLU A 81 31.55 -5.44 19.67
C GLU A 81 30.21 -5.39 18.99
N ASN A 82 30.14 -5.72 17.70
CA ASN A 82 28.93 -5.73 16.88
C ASN A 82 28.47 -7.17 16.54
N ASN A 83 28.58 -8.08 17.50
CA ASN A 83 28.20 -9.49 17.30
C ASN A 83 28.83 -10.12 16.04
N ASN A 84 30.07 -9.73 15.69
CA ASN A 84 30.81 -10.15 14.49
C ASN A 84 30.02 -9.94 13.21
N GLY A 85 29.31 -8.82 13.12
CA GLY A 85 28.51 -8.43 11.94
C GLY A 85 27.23 -9.23 11.75
N ILE A 86 26.78 -10.00 12.72
CA ILE A 86 25.56 -10.79 12.61
C ILE A 86 24.41 -10.06 13.29
N ALA A 87 23.39 -9.70 12.52
CA ALA A 87 22.10 -9.27 13.03
C ALA A 87 21.26 -10.53 13.34
N SER A 88 20.87 -10.68 14.61
CA SER A 88 20.18 -11.89 15.09
C SER A 88 18.73 -11.59 15.42
N GLY A 89 17.77 -12.25 14.71
CA GLY A 89 16.34 -12.14 14.94
C GLY A 89 15.80 -10.71 14.74
N LEU A 90 16.30 -10.00 13.74
CA LEU A 90 15.95 -8.60 13.45
C LEU A 90 15.48 -8.40 12.00
N ASP A 91 14.89 -9.44 11.39
CA ASP A 91 14.42 -9.41 10.00
C ASP A 91 12.93 -9.78 9.87
N GLU A 92 12.20 -9.71 10.97
CA GLU A 92 10.76 -9.99 10.98
C GLU A 92 9.99 -9.05 10.04
N ASP A 93 9.01 -9.60 9.31
CA ASP A 93 8.15 -8.84 8.39
C ASP A 93 6.72 -9.38 8.47
N ARG A 94 5.77 -8.52 8.79
CA ARG A 94 4.34 -8.83 8.84
C ARG A 94 3.55 -7.78 8.12
N PHE A 95 2.54 -8.19 7.36
CA PHE A 95 1.57 -7.24 6.85
C PHE A 95 0.15 -7.81 6.76
N GLU A 96 -0.79 -6.92 6.88
CA GLU A 96 -2.22 -7.15 6.65
C GLU A 96 -2.74 -6.18 5.60
N ASN A 97 -3.67 -6.64 4.78
CA ASN A 97 -4.34 -5.80 3.82
C ASN A 97 -5.82 -6.16 3.73
N ILE A 98 -6.67 -5.15 3.72
CA ILE A 98 -8.12 -5.26 3.50
C ILE A 98 -8.49 -4.35 2.34
N PHE A 99 -9.21 -4.90 1.38
CA PHE A 99 -9.73 -4.18 0.22
C PHE A 99 -11.21 -4.47 0.05
N ALA A 100 -12.00 -3.43 -0.23
CA ALA A 100 -13.38 -3.58 -0.68
C ALA A 100 -13.66 -2.66 -1.87
N GLY A 101 -14.48 -3.13 -2.80
CA GLY A 101 -14.91 -2.38 -3.97
C GLY A 101 -16.37 -2.62 -4.30
N LEU A 102 -17.07 -1.56 -4.66
CA LEU A 102 -18.45 -1.56 -5.12
C LEU A 102 -18.54 -0.83 -6.45
N LEU A 103 -19.28 -1.38 -7.38
CA LEU A 103 -19.62 -0.73 -8.65
C LEU A 103 -21.12 -0.89 -8.88
N TYR A 104 -21.81 0.23 -9.05
CA TYR A 104 -23.22 0.24 -9.40
C TYR A 104 -23.53 1.34 -10.40
N ARG A 105 -23.92 0.95 -11.62
CA ARG A 105 -24.16 1.88 -12.74
C ARG A 105 -22.93 2.76 -13.00
N ASP A 106 -23.09 4.06 -12.80
CA ASP A 106 -22.09 5.11 -13.05
C ASP A 106 -21.23 5.41 -11.81
N LEU A 107 -21.49 4.73 -10.68
CA LEU A 107 -20.83 4.99 -9.40
C LEU A 107 -19.92 3.83 -9.02
N SER A 108 -18.67 4.14 -8.69
CA SER A 108 -17.73 3.18 -8.08
C SER A 108 -17.22 3.72 -6.76
N PHE A 109 -17.09 2.83 -5.78
CA PHE A 109 -16.53 3.11 -4.48
C PHE A 109 -15.51 2.04 -4.14
N GLN A 110 -14.33 2.43 -3.67
CA GLN A 110 -13.28 1.52 -3.26
C GLN A 110 -12.64 2.01 -1.96
N VAL A 111 -12.23 1.07 -1.12
CA VAL A 111 -11.46 1.34 0.09
C VAL A 111 -10.35 0.32 0.21
N ASN A 112 -9.24 0.76 0.78
CA ASN A 112 -8.13 -0.10 1.16
C ASN A 112 -7.59 0.32 2.52
N TYR A 113 -7.19 -0.65 3.30
CA TYR A 113 -6.37 -0.49 4.50
C TYR A 113 -5.22 -1.47 4.43
N HIS A 114 -4.03 -0.99 4.75
CA HIS A 114 -2.79 -1.77 4.79
C HIS A 114 -1.99 -1.39 6.03
N LYS A 115 -1.53 -2.39 6.76
CA LYS A 115 -0.59 -2.24 7.87
C LYS A 115 0.59 -3.16 7.62
N ARG A 116 1.81 -2.67 7.90
CA ARG A 116 3.05 -3.44 7.85
C ARG A 116 3.92 -3.13 9.04
N GLU A 117 4.38 -4.15 9.73
CA GLU A 117 5.43 -4.11 10.74
C GLU A 117 6.69 -4.75 10.17
N LYS A 118 7.84 -4.05 10.24
CA LYS A 118 9.10 -4.54 9.68
C LYS A 118 10.26 -4.21 10.60
N ASP A 119 11.01 -5.25 10.99
CA ASP A 119 12.30 -5.09 11.63
C ASP A 119 13.39 -4.84 10.59
N VAL A 120 14.26 -3.88 10.84
CA VAL A 120 15.30 -3.43 9.90
C VAL A 120 16.69 -3.79 10.44
N PRO A 121 17.35 -4.82 9.91
CA PRO A 121 18.60 -5.35 10.46
C PRO A 121 19.85 -4.50 10.17
N THR A 122 19.75 -3.46 9.34
CA THR A 122 20.89 -2.74 8.77
C THR A 122 21.37 -1.55 9.60
N ALA A 123 20.84 -1.32 10.80
CA ALA A 123 21.16 -0.18 11.66
C ALA A 123 21.14 1.17 10.89
N PRO A 124 20.01 1.56 10.28
CA PRO A 124 19.91 2.81 9.52
C PRO A 124 19.95 4.03 10.45
N TYR A 125 20.21 5.22 9.90
CA TYR A 125 20.10 6.52 10.59
C TYR A 125 20.94 6.63 11.87
N ASP A 126 22.16 6.05 11.87
CA ASP A 126 23.08 6.05 13.01
C ASP A 126 22.50 5.37 14.28
N THR A 127 21.80 4.27 14.08
CA THR A 127 21.32 3.42 15.17
C THR A 127 22.32 2.32 15.52
N VAL A 128 22.16 1.69 16.70
CA VAL A 128 23.08 0.66 17.18
C VAL A 128 22.83 -0.64 16.44
N PHE A 129 23.89 -1.20 15.82
CA PHE A 129 23.80 -2.49 15.14
C PHE A 129 23.44 -3.63 16.12
N ASN A 130 22.71 -4.61 15.62
CA ASN A 130 22.19 -5.75 16.40
C ASN A 130 21.29 -5.32 17.59
N LYS A 131 20.60 -4.20 17.43
CA LYS A 131 19.50 -3.74 18.28
C LYS A 131 18.25 -3.56 17.42
N LEU A 132 17.09 -3.66 18.05
CA LEU A 132 15.82 -3.48 17.36
C LEU A 132 15.75 -2.11 16.67
N PHE A 133 15.45 -2.13 15.39
CA PHE A 133 14.89 -1.02 14.64
C PHE A 133 13.63 -1.56 13.97
N SER A 134 12.46 -1.19 14.49
CA SER A 134 11.19 -1.66 13.98
C SER A 134 10.39 -0.49 13.41
N THR A 135 9.75 -0.69 12.27
CA THR A 135 8.86 0.28 11.64
C THR A 135 7.45 -0.26 11.57
N ASP A 136 6.48 0.59 11.81
CA ASP A 136 5.04 0.34 11.64
C ASP A 136 4.49 1.34 10.62
N ASP A 137 4.03 0.84 9.48
CA ASP A 137 3.47 1.60 8.38
C ASP A 137 1.97 1.28 8.23
N GLU A 138 1.10 2.23 8.52
CA GLU A 138 -0.33 2.12 8.26
C GLU A 138 -0.75 3.06 7.13
N ARG A 139 -1.49 2.56 6.18
CA ARG A 139 -2.03 3.34 5.08
C ARG A 139 -3.44 2.93 4.74
N GLY A 140 -4.31 3.91 4.62
CA GLY A 140 -5.64 3.68 4.10
C GLY A 140 -6.07 4.74 3.10
N TRP A 141 -6.99 4.36 2.23
CA TRP A 141 -7.63 5.28 1.31
C TRP A 141 -9.06 4.86 1.01
N ALA A 142 -9.88 5.86 0.67
CA ALA A 142 -11.23 5.69 0.15
C ALA A 142 -11.38 6.51 -1.13
N ASP A 143 -11.95 5.93 -2.16
CA ASP A 143 -12.13 6.52 -3.48
C ASP A 143 -13.57 6.39 -3.93
N LEU A 144 -14.21 7.50 -4.24
CA LEU A 144 -15.55 7.57 -4.81
C LEU A 144 -15.46 8.22 -6.19
N LYS A 145 -15.86 7.49 -7.22
CA LYS A 145 -15.87 7.98 -8.60
C LYS A 145 -17.28 7.84 -9.20
N TYR A 146 -17.73 8.91 -9.81
CA TYR A 146 -18.90 8.95 -10.70
C TYR A 146 -18.43 9.19 -12.12
N GLU A 147 -18.87 8.36 -13.07
CA GLU A 147 -18.49 8.51 -14.47
C GLU A 147 -19.69 8.21 -15.37
N ARG A 148 -20.09 9.19 -16.18
CA ARG A 148 -21.27 9.09 -17.03
C ARG A 148 -21.09 9.75 -18.39
N ILE A 149 -21.57 9.09 -19.41
CA ILE A 149 -21.70 9.66 -20.75
C ILE A 149 -23.01 10.50 -20.80
N ILE A 150 -22.87 11.78 -21.08
CA ILE A 150 -23.97 12.75 -21.21
C ILE A 150 -24.19 13.01 -22.69
N GLY A 151 -25.35 12.57 -23.20
CA GLY A 151 -25.59 12.55 -24.64
C GLY A 151 -24.56 11.64 -25.34
N ASP A 152 -24.29 11.89 -26.62
CA ASP A 152 -23.41 11.06 -27.43
C ASP A 152 -21.94 11.56 -27.47
N GLN A 153 -21.63 12.66 -26.79
CA GLN A 153 -20.38 13.40 -27.04
C GLN A 153 -19.58 13.72 -25.81
N PHE A 154 -20.18 13.75 -24.62
CA PHE A 154 -19.51 14.18 -23.40
C PHE A 154 -19.36 13.02 -22.42
N ASN A 155 -18.16 12.81 -21.91
CA ASN A 155 -17.90 11.97 -20.73
C ASN A 155 -17.61 12.89 -19.54
N LEU A 156 -18.48 12.86 -18.54
CA LEU A 156 -18.27 13.52 -17.24
C LEU A 156 -17.72 12.51 -16.26
N MET A 157 -16.58 12.82 -15.65
CA MET A 157 -16.02 12.11 -14.51
C MET A 157 -15.87 13.06 -13.34
N ALA A 158 -16.36 12.66 -12.17
CA ALA A 158 -16.11 13.30 -10.89
C ALA A 158 -15.54 12.27 -9.91
N ARG A 159 -14.50 12.63 -9.21
CA ARG A 159 -13.79 11.73 -8.28
C ARG A 159 -13.48 12.47 -7.00
N PHE A 160 -13.64 11.78 -5.88
CA PHE A 160 -13.24 12.23 -4.57
C PHE A 160 -12.43 11.11 -3.90
N ASN A 161 -11.27 11.48 -3.37
CA ASN A 161 -10.36 10.54 -2.74
C ASN A 161 -9.90 11.08 -1.38
N TYR A 162 -9.96 10.24 -0.36
CA TYR A 162 -9.39 10.46 0.96
C TYR A 162 -8.27 9.48 1.21
N ASN A 163 -7.17 9.95 1.79
CA ASN A 163 -6.03 9.13 2.19
C ASN A 163 -5.60 9.47 3.61
N PHE A 164 -5.11 8.47 4.31
CA PHE A 164 -4.32 8.66 5.53
C PHE A 164 -3.07 7.80 5.50
N TYR A 165 -2.07 8.22 6.22
CA TYR A 165 -0.83 7.50 6.46
C TYR A 165 -0.39 7.77 7.89
N HIS A 166 -0.09 6.71 8.62
CA HIS A 166 0.55 6.73 9.92
C HIS A 166 1.83 5.93 9.82
N TYR A 167 2.90 6.49 10.37
CA TYR A 167 4.21 5.85 10.48
C TYR A 167 4.68 5.98 11.91
N SER A 168 5.16 4.91 12.49
CA SER A 168 5.94 4.96 13.71
C SER A 168 7.15 4.06 13.62
N ASP A 169 8.18 4.37 14.38
CA ASP A 169 9.33 3.51 14.55
C ASP A 169 9.80 3.45 16.01
N ASP A 170 10.52 2.36 16.29
CA ASP A 170 11.17 2.12 17.57
C ASP A 170 12.64 1.77 17.31
N TYR A 171 13.56 2.51 17.90
CA TYR A 171 15.00 2.31 17.66
C TYR A 171 15.90 2.68 18.83
N PHE A 172 17.19 2.33 18.73
CA PHE A 172 18.21 2.65 19.70
C PHE A 172 19.32 3.50 19.06
N PRO A 173 19.36 4.83 19.27
CA PRO A 173 20.40 5.71 18.70
C PRO A 173 21.80 5.41 19.26
N ASN A 174 22.82 5.58 18.42
CA ASN A 174 24.24 5.48 18.86
C ASN A 174 24.62 6.55 19.88
N GLU A 175 24.02 7.73 19.84
CA GLU A 175 24.22 8.82 20.80
C GLU A 175 24.08 8.35 22.27
N TYR A 176 23.15 7.41 22.53
CA TYR A 176 22.91 6.86 23.86
C TYR A 176 23.51 5.46 24.04
N HIS A 177 24.43 5.02 23.18
CA HIS A 177 25.07 3.71 23.22
C HIS A 177 24.08 2.53 23.34
N GLY A 178 22.90 2.67 22.73
CA GLY A 178 21.85 1.66 22.75
C GLY A 178 21.19 1.43 24.12
N THR A 179 21.27 2.38 25.04
CA THR A 179 20.65 2.28 26.38
C THR A 179 19.26 2.94 26.44
N VAL A 180 18.96 3.84 25.51
CA VAL A 180 17.67 4.54 25.42
C VAL A 180 16.94 4.11 24.16
N LYS A 181 15.70 3.64 24.31
CA LYS A 181 14.79 3.40 23.22
C LYS A 181 14.12 4.73 22.83
N THR A 182 14.12 5.05 21.56
CA THR A 182 13.51 6.24 20.99
C THR A 182 12.40 5.80 20.02
N SER A 183 11.37 6.60 19.88
CA SER A 183 10.26 6.37 18.95
C SER A 183 9.94 7.67 18.24
N ASP A 184 9.72 7.59 16.94
CA ASP A 184 9.13 8.65 16.14
C ASP A 184 7.70 8.27 15.71
N ASP A 185 6.85 9.27 15.50
CA ASP A 185 5.45 9.10 15.14
C ASP A 185 5.03 10.20 14.16
N VAL A 186 4.45 9.82 13.03
CA VAL A 186 4.05 10.75 11.96
C VAL A 186 2.67 10.40 11.43
N ASP A 187 1.76 11.36 11.51
CA ASP A 187 0.43 11.27 10.91
C ASP A 187 0.30 12.19 9.70
N SER A 188 -0.33 11.69 8.64
CA SER A 188 -0.65 12.47 7.45
C SER A 188 -2.04 12.12 6.92
N GLN A 189 -2.79 13.14 6.51
CA GLN A 189 -4.09 12.98 5.88
C GLN A 189 -4.22 13.95 4.72
N TRP A 190 -4.85 13.52 3.63
CA TRP A 190 -5.12 14.41 2.49
C TRP A 190 -6.38 14.02 1.73
N LEU A 191 -6.97 15.04 1.12
CA LEU A 191 -8.15 14.94 0.30
C LEU A 191 -7.81 15.37 -1.13
N GLN A 192 -8.38 14.70 -2.10
CA GLN A 192 -8.27 15.05 -3.52
C GLN A 192 -9.65 15.06 -4.16
N GLY A 193 -9.93 16.09 -4.95
CA GLY A 193 -11.12 16.20 -5.78
C GLY A 193 -10.73 16.42 -7.24
N GLU A 194 -11.41 15.74 -8.15
CA GLU A 194 -11.18 15.86 -9.59
C GLU A 194 -12.51 15.88 -10.31
N VAL A 195 -12.65 16.79 -11.29
CA VAL A 195 -13.76 16.80 -12.23
C VAL A 195 -13.18 16.93 -13.63
N GLN A 196 -13.54 16.00 -14.50
CA GLN A 196 -13.13 16.02 -15.91
C GLN A 196 -14.34 16.00 -16.81
N LEU A 197 -14.32 16.85 -17.83
CA LEU A 197 -15.26 16.81 -18.93
C LEU A 197 -14.50 16.52 -20.22
N THR A 198 -14.72 15.34 -20.78
CA THR A 198 -14.08 14.92 -22.03
C THR A 198 -15.10 14.97 -23.17
N LYS A 199 -14.72 15.61 -24.28
CA LYS A 199 -15.51 15.65 -25.53
C LYS A 199 -14.73 15.01 -26.66
N THR A 200 -15.38 14.14 -27.41
CA THR A 200 -14.85 13.62 -28.67
C THR A 200 -15.29 14.53 -29.83
N LEU A 201 -14.33 15.10 -30.55
CA LEU A 201 -14.54 15.95 -31.70
C LEU A 201 -14.11 15.23 -32.98
N LEU A 202 -14.91 15.26 -34.02
CA LEU A 202 -14.58 14.73 -35.36
C LEU A 202 -14.06 13.26 -35.33
N GLU A 203 -14.61 12.45 -34.40
CA GLU A 203 -14.27 11.02 -34.20
C GLU A 203 -12.80 10.73 -33.87
N ALA A 204 -11.89 11.67 -34.05
CA ALA A 204 -10.44 11.48 -33.92
C ALA A 204 -9.79 12.30 -32.80
N HIS A 205 -10.42 13.34 -32.29
CA HIS A 205 -9.85 14.26 -31.31
C HIS A 205 -10.59 14.20 -29.97
N LYS A 206 -9.89 13.92 -28.88
CA LYS A 206 -10.41 14.02 -27.52
C LYS A 206 -9.90 15.29 -26.87
N CYS A 207 -10.81 16.16 -26.42
CA CYS A 207 -10.51 17.33 -25.60
C CYS A 207 -10.98 17.05 -24.18
N THR A 208 -10.08 17.20 -23.20
CA THR A 208 -10.37 17.05 -21.76
C THR A 208 -10.14 18.39 -21.08
N PHE A 209 -11.10 18.79 -20.25
CA PHE A 209 -11.14 20.04 -19.49
C PHE A 209 -11.24 19.71 -18.00
#